data_03b5f8bd76e2f0f6184e587b4f677f48
#
_entry.id   03b5f8bd76e2f0f6184e587b4f677f48
#
_cell.length_a   1.000
_cell.length_b   1.000
_cell.length_c   1.000
_cell.angle_alpha   90.00
_cell.angle_beta   90.00
_cell.angle_gamma   90.00
#
_symmetry.space_group_name_H-M   'P 1'
#
loop_
_entity.id
_entity.type
_entity.pdbx_description
1 polymer ?
#
loop_
_entity_poly.entity_id
_entity_poly.type
_entity_poly.pdbx_seq_one_letter_code
_entity_poly.pdbx_strand_id
1 'polypeptide(L)'
;MLVAGRALRPADLWDQPLIISHQRSDDRRLAQWMQRDLSQLHIVATYNLVFNASLLVDEGLGYALCFDKLINTRGSSLCFRPFAPRLESPAYIIWKKYQVFFKAATAFLSCLKQLTEQ
;
A
#
# COMPACT_ATOMS: atom_id res chain seq x y z
N MET A 1 -8.95 -12.48 16.08
CA MET A 1 -9.00 -11.03 16.37
C MET A 1 -7.61 -10.44 16.29
N LEU A 2 -7.42 -9.38 15.49
CA LEU A 2 -6.12 -8.72 15.35
C LEU A 2 -5.90 -7.75 16.52
N VAL A 3 -4.84 -7.96 17.30
CA VAL A 3 -4.56 -7.13 18.48
C VAL A 3 -3.79 -5.86 18.08
N ALA A 4 -4.12 -4.71 18.68
CA ALA A 4 -3.48 -3.42 18.37
C ALA A 4 -1.96 -3.48 18.57
N GLY A 5 -1.18 -2.92 17.61
CA GLY A 5 0.27 -2.84 17.67
C GLY A 5 1.03 -4.08 17.18
N ARG A 6 0.36 -5.17 16.89
CA ARG A 6 1.02 -6.40 16.42
C ARG A 6 1.25 -6.34 14.90
N ALA A 7 2.44 -6.76 14.44
CA ALA A 7 2.71 -6.98 13.02
C ALA A 7 1.92 -8.19 12.51
N LEU A 8 1.49 -8.14 11.25
CA LEU A 8 0.70 -9.19 10.63
C LEU A 8 1.59 -10.09 9.77
N ARG A 9 1.41 -11.39 9.93
CA ARG A 9 2.02 -12.41 9.08
C ARG A 9 1.06 -12.80 7.96
N PRO A 10 1.54 -13.42 6.88
CA PRO A 10 0.64 -13.85 5.80
C PRO A 10 -0.56 -14.68 6.27
N ALA A 11 -0.33 -15.63 7.18
CA ALA A 11 -1.38 -16.49 7.70
C ALA A 11 -2.50 -15.74 8.42
N ASP A 12 -2.21 -14.58 9.02
CA ASP A 12 -3.20 -13.76 9.70
C ASP A 12 -4.24 -13.18 8.74
N LEU A 13 -3.89 -13.09 7.45
CA LEU A 13 -4.73 -12.48 6.42
C LEU A 13 -5.42 -13.49 5.50
N TRP A 14 -5.04 -14.76 5.54
CA TRP A 14 -5.53 -15.75 4.58
C TRP A 14 -7.05 -15.87 4.53
N ASP A 15 -7.72 -15.79 5.66
CA ASP A 15 -9.17 -15.97 5.76
C ASP A 15 -9.92 -14.65 5.98
N GLN A 16 -9.22 -13.53 5.86
CA GLN A 16 -9.81 -12.22 6.11
C GLN A 16 -10.31 -11.58 4.81
N PRO A 17 -11.40 -10.80 4.87
CA PRO A 17 -11.83 -10.01 3.71
C PRO A 17 -10.84 -8.90 3.42
N LEU A 18 -10.27 -8.90 2.21
CA LEU A 18 -9.19 -8.00 1.82
C LEU A 18 -9.64 -7.02 0.75
N ILE A 19 -9.16 -5.80 0.88
CA ILE A 19 -9.35 -4.72 -0.10
C ILE A 19 -7.97 -4.37 -0.64
N ILE A 20 -7.75 -4.55 -1.93
CA ILE A 20 -6.43 -4.34 -2.55
C ILE A 20 -6.48 -3.25 -3.60
N SER A 21 -5.32 -2.64 -3.88
CA SER A 21 -5.20 -1.72 -4.99
C SER A 21 -5.43 -2.45 -6.31
N HIS A 22 -6.18 -1.82 -7.21
CA HIS A 22 -6.40 -2.35 -8.55
C HIS A 22 -5.09 -2.61 -9.29
N GLN A 23 -4.08 -1.77 -9.09
CA GLN A 23 -2.75 -1.94 -9.68
C GLN A 23 -1.99 -3.15 -9.14
N ARG A 24 -2.40 -3.70 -8.00
CA ARG A 24 -1.74 -4.84 -7.36
C ARG A 24 -2.45 -6.17 -7.61
N SER A 25 -3.52 -6.17 -8.37
CA SER A 25 -4.26 -7.41 -8.67
C SER A 25 -3.39 -8.45 -9.39
N ASP A 26 -2.34 -8.02 -10.09
CA ASP A 26 -1.40 -8.89 -10.78
C ASP A 26 0.00 -8.88 -10.15
N ASP A 27 0.13 -8.39 -8.92
CA ASP A 27 1.43 -8.22 -8.26
C ASP A 27 1.94 -9.55 -7.70
N ARG A 28 2.97 -10.09 -8.34
CA ARG A 28 3.63 -11.32 -7.90
C ARG A 28 4.28 -11.19 -6.53
N ARG A 29 4.74 -9.99 -6.15
CA ARG A 29 5.36 -9.76 -4.85
C ARG A 29 4.38 -9.99 -3.72
N LEU A 30 3.16 -9.50 -3.88
CA LEU A 30 2.10 -9.73 -2.90
C LEU A 30 1.76 -11.22 -2.78
N ALA A 31 1.61 -11.91 -3.91
CA ALA A 31 1.35 -13.34 -3.92
C ALA A 31 2.49 -14.15 -3.26
N GLN A 32 3.74 -13.80 -3.54
CA GLN A 32 4.91 -14.43 -2.92
C GLN A 32 4.94 -14.17 -1.41
N TRP A 33 4.67 -12.96 -0.98
CA TRP A 33 4.60 -12.64 0.44
C TRP A 33 3.48 -13.39 1.14
N MET A 34 2.31 -13.44 0.52
CA MET A 34 1.14 -14.18 1.03
C MET A 34 1.35 -15.69 1.03
N GLN A 35 2.31 -16.21 0.25
CA GLN A 35 2.51 -17.64 0.02
C GLN A 35 1.26 -18.32 -0.55
N ARG A 36 0.45 -17.57 -1.28
CA ARG A 36 -0.76 -18.02 -1.95
C ARG A 36 -1.02 -17.18 -3.19
N ASP A 37 -1.68 -17.77 -4.18
CA ASP A 37 -2.18 -17.00 -5.31
C ASP A 37 -3.27 -16.04 -4.84
N LEU A 38 -3.36 -14.87 -5.48
CA LEU A 38 -4.39 -13.89 -5.14
C LEU A 38 -5.81 -14.45 -5.34
N SER A 39 -5.98 -15.40 -6.26
CA SER A 39 -7.25 -16.09 -6.47
C SER A 39 -7.69 -16.94 -5.27
N GLN A 40 -6.77 -17.30 -4.39
CA GLN A 40 -7.06 -18.07 -3.17
C GLN A 40 -7.37 -17.16 -1.97
N LEU A 41 -7.24 -15.86 -2.12
CA LEU A 41 -7.53 -14.88 -1.08
C LEU A 41 -8.97 -14.39 -1.20
N HIS A 42 -9.55 -14.00 -0.08
CA HIS A 42 -10.89 -13.44 -0.05
C HIS A 42 -10.83 -11.92 -0.33
N ILE A 43 -10.71 -11.55 -1.60
CA ILE A 43 -10.66 -10.16 -2.02
C ILE A 43 -12.09 -9.67 -2.24
N VAL A 44 -12.56 -8.76 -1.40
CA VAL A 44 -13.93 -8.25 -1.43
C VAL A 44 -14.09 -6.98 -2.23
N ALA A 45 -13.01 -6.22 -2.45
CA ALA A 45 -13.03 -5.00 -3.24
C ALA A 45 -11.63 -4.64 -3.72
N THR A 46 -11.57 -3.82 -4.76
CA THR A 46 -10.34 -3.16 -5.21
C THR A 46 -10.53 -1.65 -5.15
N TYR A 47 -9.43 -0.90 -5.04
CA TYR A 47 -9.47 0.56 -4.99
C TYR A 47 -8.40 1.17 -5.89
N ASN A 48 -8.66 2.40 -6.34
CA ASN A 48 -7.70 3.24 -7.04
C ASN A 48 -7.07 4.28 -6.10
N LEU A 49 -7.87 4.83 -5.20
CA LEU A 49 -7.44 5.82 -4.21
C LEU A 49 -7.55 5.23 -2.81
N VAL A 50 -6.47 5.25 -2.07
CA VAL A 50 -6.42 4.67 -0.72
C VAL A 50 -7.40 5.32 0.25
N PHE A 51 -7.71 6.61 0.07
CA PHE A 51 -8.71 7.29 0.90
C PHE A 51 -10.07 6.60 0.78
N ASN A 52 -10.50 6.23 -0.43
CA ASN A 52 -11.76 5.52 -0.63
C ASN A 52 -11.74 4.15 0.04
N ALA A 53 -10.59 3.47 -0.01
CA ALA A 53 -10.44 2.20 0.71
C ALA A 53 -10.61 2.39 2.21
N SER A 54 -10.11 3.48 2.78
CA SER A 54 -10.25 3.75 4.22
C SER A 54 -11.71 3.88 4.65
N LEU A 55 -12.56 4.43 3.78
CA LEU A 55 -14.00 4.52 4.06
C LEU A 55 -14.66 3.14 4.09
N LEU A 56 -14.25 2.25 3.19
CA LEU A 56 -14.74 0.87 3.17
C LEU A 56 -14.32 0.10 4.42
N VAL A 57 -13.10 0.31 4.88
CA VAL A 57 -12.60 -0.29 6.12
C VAL A 57 -13.38 0.22 7.32
N ASP A 58 -13.64 1.53 7.38
CA ASP A 58 -14.38 2.15 8.46
C ASP A 58 -15.81 1.59 8.56
N GLU A 59 -16.43 1.26 7.41
CA GLU A 59 -17.75 0.64 7.34
C GLU A 59 -17.71 -0.89 7.60
N GLY A 60 -16.55 -1.45 7.87
CA GLY A 60 -16.42 -2.86 8.23
C GLY A 60 -16.39 -3.84 7.07
N LEU A 61 -16.16 -3.37 5.82
CA LEU A 61 -16.13 -4.26 4.67
C LEU A 61 -14.93 -5.23 4.69
N GLY A 62 -13.79 -4.78 5.23
CA GLY A 62 -12.59 -5.61 5.27
C GLY A 62 -11.35 -4.83 5.69
N TYR A 63 -10.19 -5.40 5.37
CA TYR A 63 -8.88 -4.85 5.66
C TYR A 63 -8.24 -4.37 4.37
N ALA A 64 -7.83 -3.11 4.31
CA ALA A 64 -7.17 -2.56 3.13
C ALA A 64 -5.66 -2.77 3.21
N LEU A 65 -5.07 -3.29 2.13
CA LEU A 65 -3.63 -3.39 1.97
C LEU A 65 -3.12 -2.13 1.27
N CYS A 66 -2.24 -1.40 1.94
CA CYS A 66 -1.71 -0.13 1.41
C CYS A 66 -0.30 0.11 1.90
N PHE A 67 0.36 1.12 1.33
CA PHE A 67 1.64 1.58 1.84
C PHE A 67 1.46 2.26 3.19
N ASP A 68 2.53 2.19 3.99
CA ASP A 68 2.62 2.89 5.26
C ASP A 68 2.50 4.42 5.06
N LYS A 69 1.91 5.08 6.03
CA LYS A 69 1.83 6.55 6.13
C LYS A 69 1.00 7.25 5.06
N LEU A 70 0.18 6.52 4.30
CA LEU A 70 -0.72 7.14 3.33
C LEU A 70 -2.01 7.68 3.96
N ILE A 71 -2.47 7.09 5.05
CA ILE A 71 -3.68 7.49 5.74
C ILE A 71 -3.34 7.93 7.17
N ASN A 72 -3.84 9.08 7.55
CA ASN A 72 -3.75 9.54 8.93
C ASN A 72 -4.82 8.84 9.76
N THR A 73 -4.38 7.96 10.64
CA THR A 73 -5.28 7.18 11.52
C THR A 73 -5.45 7.81 12.89
N ARG A 74 -4.81 8.94 13.19
CA ARG A 74 -4.93 9.62 14.49
C ARG A 74 -6.35 10.10 14.69
N GLY A 75 -6.92 9.77 15.85
CA GLY A 75 -8.28 10.19 16.20
C GLY A 75 -9.37 9.52 15.38
N SER A 76 -9.06 8.49 14.61
CA SER A 76 -10.03 7.71 13.85
C SER A 76 -10.23 6.32 14.46
N SER A 77 -11.24 5.60 13.98
CA SER A 77 -11.48 4.20 14.34
C SER A 77 -10.51 3.23 13.66
N LEU A 78 -9.66 3.74 12.75
CA LEU A 78 -8.75 2.93 11.96
C LEU A 78 -7.39 2.81 12.64
N CYS A 79 -6.71 1.70 12.42
CA CYS A 79 -5.32 1.52 12.82
C CYS A 79 -4.53 0.90 11.67
N PHE A 80 -3.24 1.22 11.62
CA PHE A 80 -2.32 0.64 10.66
C PHE A 80 -1.48 -0.44 11.32
N ARG A 81 -1.23 -1.54 10.59
CA ARG A 81 -0.37 -2.62 11.06
C ARG A 81 0.64 -3.00 10.00
N PRO A 82 1.93 -3.06 10.35
CA PRO A 82 2.96 -3.46 9.41
C PRO A 82 2.91 -4.95 9.12
N PHE A 83 3.47 -5.35 8.00
CA PHE A 83 3.69 -6.75 7.64
C PHE A 83 4.97 -7.31 8.26
N ALA A 84 4.92 -8.58 8.64
CA ALA A 84 6.09 -9.35 9.06
C ALA A 84 6.08 -10.72 8.33
N PRO A 85 7.09 -11.06 7.52
CA PRO A 85 8.25 -10.22 7.18
C PRO A 85 7.84 -9.00 6.36
N ARG A 86 8.71 -7.98 6.36
CA ARG A 86 8.45 -6.72 5.68
C ARG A 86 8.28 -6.92 4.17
N LEU A 87 7.21 -6.37 3.61
CA LEU A 87 6.98 -6.35 2.17
C LEU A 87 7.28 -4.94 1.66
N GLU A 88 8.26 -4.83 0.77
CA GLU A 88 8.64 -3.57 0.15
C GLU A 88 8.27 -3.58 -1.32
N SER A 89 7.89 -2.43 -1.83
CA SER A 89 7.61 -2.23 -3.24
C SER A 89 8.33 -0.97 -3.69
N PRO A 90 9.09 -1.03 -4.80
CA PRO A 90 9.77 0.17 -5.29
C PRO A 90 8.76 1.18 -5.82
N ALA A 91 9.07 2.44 -5.61
CA ALA A 91 8.36 3.55 -6.24
C ALA A 91 9.30 4.23 -7.22
N TYR A 92 8.75 4.62 -8.37
CA TYR A 92 9.54 5.24 -9.43
C TYR A 92 8.94 6.59 -9.79
N ILE A 93 9.81 7.54 -10.06
CA ILE A 93 9.42 8.79 -10.72
C ILE A 93 9.85 8.67 -12.17
N ILE A 94 8.91 8.89 -13.06
CA ILE A 94 9.16 8.83 -14.50
C ILE A 94 8.80 10.17 -15.13
N TRP A 95 9.54 10.53 -16.18
CA TRP A 95 9.25 11.71 -16.98
C TRP A 95 9.58 11.44 -18.43
N LYS A 96 9.01 12.27 -19.29
CA LYS A 96 9.25 12.15 -20.74
C LYS A 96 10.70 12.45 -21.06
N LYS A 97 11.34 11.59 -21.84
CA LYS A 97 12.72 11.79 -22.29
C LYS A 97 12.86 13.13 -23.02
N TYR A 98 13.90 13.88 -22.67
CA TYR A 98 14.20 15.22 -23.21
C TYR A 98 13.16 16.29 -22.85
N GLN A 99 12.36 16.07 -21.83
CA GLN A 99 11.43 17.09 -21.37
C GLN A 99 12.17 18.28 -20.75
N VAL A 100 11.74 19.50 -21.12
CA VAL A 100 12.18 20.73 -20.46
C VAL A 100 11.30 20.98 -19.26
N PHE A 101 11.90 21.10 -18.08
CA PHE A 101 11.15 21.31 -16.84
C PHE A 101 11.10 22.80 -16.47
N PHE A 102 10.00 23.21 -15.86
CA PHE A 102 9.95 24.51 -15.15
C PHE A 102 10.92 24.48 -13.97
N LYS A 103 11.32 25.68 -13.51
CA LYS A 103 12.28 25.83 -12.40
C LYS A 103 11.87 25.07 -11.15
N ALA A 104 10.58 25.11 -10.80
CA ALA A 104 10.07 24.41 -9.62
C ALA A 104 10.21 22.89 -9.76
N ALA A 105 9.90 22.34 -10.92
CA ALA A 105 10.05 20.90 -11.17
C ALA A 105 11.52 20.47 -11.14
N THR A 106 12.43 21.27 -11.70
CA THR A 106 13.87 21.03 -11.66
C THR A 106 14.40 21.03 -10.22
N ALA A 107 13.97 22.01 -9.41
CA ALA A 107 14.37 22.10 -8.01
C ALA A 107 13.86 20.89 -7.22
N PHE A 108 12.61 20.48 -7.42
CA PHE A 108 12.04 19.30 -6.79
C PHE A 108 12.82 18.03 -7.13
N LEU A 109 13.12 17.82 -8.42
CA LEU A 109 13.85 16.65 -8.87
C LEU A 109 15.28 16.61 -8.29
N SER A 110 15.94 17.78 -8.21
CA SER A 110 17.28 17.88 -7.58
C SER A 110 17.22 17.49 -6.11
N CYS A 111 16.27 18.01 -5.35
CA CYS A 111 16.09 17.66 -3.94
C CYS A 111 15.81 16.17 -3.76
N LEU A 112 14.97 15.61 -4.61
CA LEU A 112 14.65 14.20 -4.55
C LEU A 112 15.86 13.31 -4.83
N LYS A 113 16.67 13.64 -5.84
CA LYS A 113 17.91 12.92 -6.14
C LYS A 113 18.88 12.93 -4.96
N GLN A 114 19.01 14.07 -4.28
CA GLN A 114 19.84 14.16 -3.08
C GLN A 114 19.36 13.23 -1.97
N LEU A 115 18.05 13.07 -1.79
CA LEU A 115 17.47 12.18 -0.78
C LEU A 115 17.63 10.70 -1.13
N THR A 116 17.61 10.36 -2.41
CA THR A 116 17.65 8.96 -2.85
C THR A 116 19.04 8.43 -3.11
N GLU A 117 20.04 9.29 -3.25
CA GLU A 117 21.44 8.92 -3.49
C GLU A 117 22.24 8.74 -2.19
N GLN A 118 21.62 8.89 -1.05
CA GLN A 118 22.27 8.70 0.26
C GLN A 118 22.31 7.24 0.67
#